data_c5a6c479aa5f606b3152e4f291064b47
#
_entry.id   c5a6c479aa5f606b3152e4f291064b47
#
_cell.length_a   1.000
_cell.length_b   1.000
_cell.length_c   1.000
_cell.angle_alpha   90.00
_cell.angle_beta   90.00
_cell.angle_gamma   90.00
#
_symmetry.space_group_name_H-M   'P 1'
#
loop_
_entity.id
_entity.type
_entity.pdbx_description
1 polymer ?
#
loop_
_entity_poly.entity_id
_entity_poly.type
_entity_poly.pdbx_seq_one_letter_code
_entity_poly.pdbx_strand_id
1 'polypeptide(L)'
;MYKGFNAEYQKKILDGVHQALVDSFKIPDSDRNQLMYEFDDSHFERSSNRSRSFIVIEITAFKGRSREAKRMLYQKIVENLKSSPGIEPGDVLITMIEPELVNWGIHGGICADETNIGFNIRV
;
A
#
# COMPACT_ATOMS: atom_id res chain seq x y z
N MET A 1 4.50 -6.90 -9.15
CA MET A 1 3.66 -8.01 -9.66
C MET A 1 4.24 -8.55 -10.96
N TYR A 2 3.77 -9.72 -11.37
CA TYR A 2 4.13 -10.28 -12.66
C TYR A 2 3.49 -9.49 -13.81
N LYS A 3 4.15 -9.46 -14.96
CA LYS A 3 3.57 -8.93 -16.19
C LYS A 3 2.44 -9.83 -16.69
N GLY A 4 1.57 -9.28 -17.53
CA GLY A 4 0.50 -10.02 -18.20
C GLY A 4 -0.91 -9.72 -17.70
N PHE A 5 -1.04 -8.94 -16.63
CA PHE A 5 -2.35 -8.49 -16.16
C PHE A 5 -2.70 -7.15 -16.82
N ASN A 6 -3.96 -6.98 -17.19
CA ASN A 6 -4.39 -5.78 -17.90
C ASN A 6 -4.52 -4.55 -16.99
N ALA A 7 -4.72 -3.37 -17.59
CA ALA A 7 -4.82 -2.12 -16.85
C ALA A 7 -5.99 -2.09 -15.88
N GLU A 8 -7.11 -2.70 -16.22
CA GLU A 8 -8.28 -2.76 -15.33
C GLU A 8 -7.99 -3.58 -14.08
N TYR A 9 -7.33 -4.72 -14.22
CA TYR A 9 -6.90 -5.55 -13.09
C TYR A 9 -5.98 -4.77 -12.17
N GLN A 10 -4.98 -4.09 -12.72
CA GLN A 10 -4.04 -3.28 -11.96
C GLN A 10 -4.72 -2.13 -11.23
N LYS A 11 -5.67 -1.46 -11.89
CA LYS A 11 -6.44 -0.37 -11.28
C LYS A 11 -7.24 -0.87 -10.08
N LYS A 12 -7.83 -2.04 -10.16
CA LYS A 12 -8.56 -2.64 -9.03
C LYS A 12 -7.66 -2.88 -7.83
N ILE A 13 -6.41 -3.30 -8.04
CA ILE A 13 -5.44 -3.45 -6.97
C ILE A 13 -5.14 -2.09 -6.32
N LEU A 14 -4.82 -1.09 -7.13
CA LEU A 14 -4.51 0.24 -6.64
C LEU A 14 -5.69 0.85 -5.87
N ASP A 15 -6.90 0.70 -6.38
CA ASP A 15 -8.12 1.19 -5.74
C ASP A 15 -8.35 0.48 -4.40
N GLY A 16 -8.18 -0.83 -4.35
CA GLY A 16 -8.38 -1.62 -3.12
C GLY A 16 -7.40 -1.25 -2.02
N VAL A 17 -6.14 -1.05 -2.36
CA VAL A 17 -5.11 -0.63 -1.40
C VAL A 17 -5.39 0.79 -0.91
N HIS A 18 -5.71 1.71 -1.81
CA HIS A 18 -6.02 3.09 -1.44
C HIS A 18 -7.22 3.18 -0.51
N GLN A 19 -8.30 2.46 -0.83
CA GLN A 19 -9.49 2.47 0.02
C GLN A 19 -9.19 1.93 1.42
N ALA A 20 -8.37 0.90 1.52
CA ALA A 20 -7.94 0.37 2.81
C ALA A 20 -7.16 1.42 3.63
N LEU A 21 -6.32 2.21 2.99
CA LEU A 21 -5.58 3.30 3.64
C LEU A 21 -6.52 4.40 4.13
N VAL A 22 -7.50 4.79 3.32
CA VAL A 22 -8.52 5.77 3.73
C VAL A 22 -9.29 5.27 4.94
N ASP A 23 -9.75 4.03 4.91
CA ASP A 23 -10.54 3.45 5.99
C ASP A 23 -9.76 3.27 7.29
N SER A 24 -8.48 2.86 7.20
CA SER A 24 -7.67 2.47 8.35
C SER A 24 -6.81 3.60 8.91
N PHE A 25 -6.19 4.38 8.02
CA PHE A 25 -5.28 5.46 8.40
C PHE A 25 -5.94 6.84 8.37
N LYS A 26 -7.18 6.91 7.89
CA LYS A 26 -7.96 8.16 7.82
C LYS A 26 -7.27 9.24 7.01
N ILE A 27 -6.53 8.85 5.98
CA ILE A 27 -5.95 9.81 5.05
C ILE A 27 -7.05 10.42 4.17
N PRO A 28 -6.86 11.63 3.66
CA PRO A 28 -7.79 12.18 2.67
C PRO A 28 -7.84 11.30 1.42
N ASP A 29 -9.00 11.18 0.80
CA ASP A 29 -9.14 10.42 -0.45
C ASP A 29 -8.23 10.96 -1.55
N SER A 30 -7.95 12.26 -1.52
CA SER A 30 -7.05 12.91 -2.48
C SER A 30 -5.57 12.62 -2.25
N ASP A 31 -5.20 12.10 -1.08
CA ASP A 31 -3.82 11.72 -0.78
C ASP A 31 -3.53 10.33 -1.35
N ARG A 32 -3.20 10.32 -2.64
CA ARG A 32 -3.08 9.10 -3.41
C ARG A 32 -1.83 9.12 -4.29
N ASN A 33 -0.80 8.42 -3.83
CA ASN A 33 0.48 8.31 -4.53
C ASN A 33 0.85 6.84 -4.61
N GLN A 34 0.73 6.26 -5.79
CA GLN A 34 0.92 4.83 -5.99
C GLN A 34 1.78 4.55 -7.22
N LEU A 35 2.68 3.58 -7.09
CA LEU A 35 3.51 3.07 -8.17
C LEU A 35 3.20 1.60 -8.39
N MET A 36 3.14 1.19 -9.65
CA MET A 36 2.95 -0.21 -10.00
C MET A 36 4.20 -0.70 -10.73
N TYR A 37 4.89 -1.68 -10.14
CA TYR A 37 6.03 -2.33 -10.77
C TYR A 37 5.62 -3.68 -11.31
N GLU A 38 6.00 -3.94 -12.55
CA GLU A 38 5.77 -5.22 -13.22
C GLU A 38 7.10 -5.87 -13.57
N PHE A 39 7.19 -7.18 -13.35
CA PHE A 39 8.41 -7.93 -13.58
C PHE A 39 8.14 -9.14 -14.47
N ASP A 40 9.14 -9.47 -15.30
CA ASP A 40 9.17 -10.74 -16.01
C ASP A 40 9.31 -11.90 -15.02
N ASP A 41 8.90 -13.09 -15.43
CA ASP A 41 9.04 -14.31 -14.61
C ASP A 41 10.49 -14.57 -14.20
N SER A 42 11.44 -14.17 -15.02
CA SER A 42 12.88 -14.32 -14.73
C SER A 42 13.42 -13.36 -13.67
N HIS A 43 12.63 -12.34 -13.29
CA HIS A 43 13.03 -11.30 -12.34
C HIS A 43 12.15 -11.27 -11.10
N PHE A 44 11.22 -12.19 -10.96
CA PHE A 44 10.33 -12.27 -9.80
C PHE A 44 10.09 -13.73 -9.44
N GLU A 45 10.74 -14.18 -8.39
CA GLU A 45 10.58 -15.54 -7.87
C GLU A 45 9.55 -15.53 -6.73
N ARG A 46 8.68 -16.52 -6.74
CA ARG A 46 7.71 -16.74 -5.66
C ARG A 46 7.91 -18.10 -5.03
N SER A 47 7.51 -18.24 -3.77
CA SER A 47 7.50 -19.53 -3.10
C SER A 47 6.45 -20.45 -3.74
N SER A 48 6.64 -21.77 -3.61
CA SER A 48 5.82 -22.78 -4.29
C SER A 48 4.34 -22.78 -3.87
N ASN A 49 4.02 -22.21 -2.71
CA ASN A 49 2.64 -22.11 -2.20
C ASN A 49 1.92 -20.85 -2.69
N ARG A 50 2.52 -20.07 -3.57
CA ARG A 50 1.92 -18.85 -4.13
C ARG A 50 1.64 -19.00 -5.60
N SER A 51 0.59 -18.34 -6.09
CA SER A 51 0.21 -18.38 -7.50
C SER A 51 0.86 -17.23 -8.29
N ARG A 52 0.60 -17.17 -9.58
CA ARG A 52 1.05 -16.08 -10.45
C ARG A 52 0.43 -14.73 -10.06
N SER A 53 -0.65 -14.73 -9.28
CA SER A 53 -1.25 -13.51 -8.76
C SER A 53 -0.50 -12.94 -7.55
N PHE A 54 0.60 -13.56 -7.13
CA PHE A 54 1.40 -13.10 -6.01
C PHE A 54 1.83 -11.66 -6.20
N ILE A 55 1.58 -10.84 -5.16
CA ILE A 55 1.88 -9.42 -5.17
C ILE A 55 2.56 -9.02 -3.86
N VAL A 56 3.57 -8.18 -3.98
CA VAL A 56 4.22 -7.53 -2.84
C VAL A 56 3.78 -6.08 -2.81
N ILE A 57 3.21 -5.67 -1.68
CA ILE A 57 2.73 -4.30 -1.46
C ILE A 57 3.63 -3.66 -0.42
N GLU A 58 4.39 -2.65 -0.83
CA GLU A 58 5.22 -1.86 0.07
C GLU A 58 4.58 -0.51 0.30
N ILE A 59 4.37 -0.16 1.57
CA ILE A 59 3.73 1.10 1.95
C ILE A 59 4.75 1.92 2.74
N THR A 60 5.05 3.12 2.23
CA THR A 60 5.86 4.10 2.95
C THR A 60 4.92 5.17 3.49
N ALA A 61 4.90 5.35 4.80
CA ALA A 61 3.95 6.23 5.47
C ALA A 61 4.63 7.04 6.58
N PHE A 62 4.02 8.16 6.95
CA PHE A 62 4.46 8.92 8.11
C PHE A 62 4.31 8.07 9.36
N LYS A 63 5.30 8.15 10.24
CA LYS A 63 5.27 7.47 11.54
C LYS A 63 4.19 8.09 12.43
N GLY A 64 3.47 7.27 13.17
CA GLY A 64 2.48 7.76 14.14
C GLY A 64 1.22 6.89 14.26
N ARG A 65 1.02 5.94 13.36
CA ARG A 65 -0.15 5.05 13.40
C ARG A 65 -0.01 3.99 14.47
N SER A 66 -1.12 3.64 15.10
CA SER A 66 -1.18 2.59 16.11
C SER A 66 -1.05 1.20 15.50
N ARG A 67 -0.72 0.22 16.34
CA ARG A 67 -0.75 -1.19 15.93
C ARG A 67 -2.13 -1.60 15.42
N GLU A 68 -3.19 -1.12 16.07
CA GLU A 68 -4.57 -1.45 15.67
C GLU A 68 -4.91 -0.91 14.28
N ALA A 69 -4.49 0.32 13.98
CA ALA A 69 -4.68 0.89 12.66
C ALA A 69 -3.94 0.09 11.57
N LYS A 70 -2.72 -0.34 11.88
CA LYS A 70 -1.93 -1.17 10.96
C LYS A 70 -2.57 -2.53 10.75
N ARG A 71 -3.02 -3.16 11.83
CA ARG A 71 -3.72 -4.45 11.75
C ARG A 71 -4.95 -4.34 10.87
N MET A 72 -5.75 -3.32 11.08
CA MET A 72 -6.94 -3.05 10.27
C MET A 72 -6.59 -2.83 8.80
N LEU A 73 -5.51 -2.08 8.54
CA LEU A 73 -5.04 -1.83 7.17
C LEU A 73 -4.73 -3.13 6.44
N TYR A 74 -3.95 -4.02 7.06
CA TYR A 74 -3.55 -5.27 6.40
C TYR A 74 -4.76 -6.17 6.12
N GLN A 75 -5.67 -6.26 7.06
CA GLN A 75 -6.91 -7.04 6.88
C GLN A 75 -7.77 -6.47 5.76
N LYS A 76 -7.94 -5.15 5.72
CA LYS A 76 -8.75 -4.50 4.68
C LYS A 76 -8.12 -4.62 3.29
N ILE A 77 -6.81 -4.52 3.19
CA ILE A 77 -6.13 -4.73 1.90
C ILE A 77 -6.45 -6.14 1.38
N VAL A 78 -6.27 -7.15 2.22
CA VAL A 78 -6.52 -8.54 1.82
C VAL A 78 -7.98 -8.76 1.44
N GLU A 79 -8.92 -8.25 2.24
CA GLU A 79 -10.35 -8.34 1.95
C GLU A 79 -10.72 -7.65 0.63
N ASN A 80 -10.23 -6.43 0.43
CA ASN A 80 -10.53 -5.66 -0.78
C ASN A 80 -9.99 -6.36 -2.03
N LEU A 81 -8.77 -6.87 -1.98
CA LEU A 81 -8.15 -7.54 -3.12
C LEU A 81 -8.79 -8.89 -3.42
N LYS A 82 -9.30 -9.57 -2.41
CA LYS A 82 -10.06 -10.81 -2.63
C LYS A 82 -11.39 -10.52 -3.34
N SER A 83 -12.06 -9.46 -2.97
CA SER A 83 -13.31 -9.03 -3.62
C SER A 83 -13.07 -8.54 -5.05
N SER A 84 -12.00 -7.79 -5.27
CA SER A 84 -11.69 -7.17 -6.57
C SER A 84 -10.21 -6.82 -6.64
N PRO A 85 -9.44 -7.40 -7.54
CA PRO A 85 -9.82 -8.22 -8.70
C PRO A 85 -10.00 -9.72 -8.41
N GLY A 86 -9.81 -10.20 -7.19
CA GLY A 86 -9.94 -11.60 -6.84
C GLY A 86 -8.61 -12.28 -6.54
N ILE A 87 -7.77 -11.61 -5.74
CA ILE A 87 -6.47 -12.16 -5.31
C ILE A 87 -6.68 -12.92 -4.00
N GLU A 88 -6.25 -14.17 -3.95
CA GLU A 88 -6.34 -14.97 -2.73
C GLU A 88 -5.42 -14.43 -1.64
N PRO A 89 -5.83 -14.51 -0.36
CA PRO A 89 -5.04 -13.98 0.76
C PRO A 89 -3.59 -14.48 0.79
N GLY A 90 -3.35 -15.74 0.43
CA GLY A 90 -2.00 -16.31 0.40
C GLY A 90 -1.08 -15.71 -0.66
N ASP A 91 -1.61 -14.92 -1.58
CA ASP A 91 -0.85 -14.25 -2.63
C ASP A 91 -0.55 -12.78 -2.31
N VAL A 92 -0.84 -12.31 -1.10
CA VAL A 92 -0.62 -10.93 -0.71
C VAL A 92 0.44 -10.86 0.40
N LEU A 93 1.51 -10.14 0.15
CA LEU A 93 2.54 -9.83 1.15
C LEU A 93 2.62 -8.31 1.30
N ILE A 94 2.50 -7.82 2.52
CA ILE A 94 2.48 -6.38 2.80
C ILE A 94 3.64 -6.04 3.73
N THR A 95 4.37 -4.99 3.41
CA THR A 95 5.39 -4.41 4.29
C THR A 95 5.14 -2.92 4.47
N MET A 96 5.55 -2.40 5.63
CA MET A 96 5.42 -0.98 5.93
C MET A 96 6.75 -0.39 6.31
N ILE A 97 7.05 0.77 5.72
CA ILE A 97 8.24 1.56 6.01
C ILE A 97 7.76 2.90 6.58
N GLU A 98 8.25 3.25 7.76
CA GLU A 98 7.84 4.47 8.45
C GLU A 98 9.05 5.32 8.80
N PRO A 99 9.59 6.10 7.86
CA PRO A 99 10.67 7.03 8.18
C PRO A 99 10.22 8.06 9.21
N GLU A 100 11.16 8.45 10.08
CA GLU A 100 10.94 9.55 11.01
C GLU A 100 10.55 10.82 10.25
N LEU A 101 9.76 11.71 10.85
CA LEU A 101 9.29 12.92 10.18
C LEU A 101 10.43 13.76 9.61
N VAL A 102 11.56 13.80 10.29
CA VAL A 102 12.75 14.55 9.83
C VAL A 102 13.30 14.00 8.50
N ASN A 103 12.96 12.78 8.14
CA ASN A 103 13.42 12.13 6.92
C ASN A 103 12.45 12.32 5.72
N TRP A 104 11.47 13.20 5.88
CA TRP A 104 10.53 13.53 4.82
C TRP A 104 10.68 14.98 4.40
N GLY A 105 10.88 15.22 3.11
CA GLY A 105 10.76 16.55 2.51
C GLY A 105 9.41 16.66 1.81
N ILE A 106 8.53 17.52 2.29
CA ILE A 106 7.17 17.72 1.77
C ILE A 106 6.92 19.20 1.46
N HIS A 107 5.81 19.49 0.82
CA HIS A 107 5.39 20.87 0.49
C HIS A 107 6.48 21.68 -0.22
N GLY A 108 7.21 21.05 -1.16
CA GLY A 108 8.25 21.72 -1.91
C GLY A 108 9.61 21.77 -1.20
N GLY A 109 9.88 20.84 -0.30
CA GLY A 109 11.19 20.70 0.34
C GLY A 109 11.23 21.09 1.80
N ILE A 110 10.07 21.17 2.46
CA ILE A 110 10.00 21.46 3.89
C ILE A 110 10.10 20.16 4.67
N CYS A 111 10.91 20.16 5.74
CA CYS A 111 11.03 19.00 6.63
C CYS A 111 9.67 18.76 7.34
N ALA A 112 9.20 17.53 7.32
CA ALA A 112 7.84 17.24 7.79
C ALA A 112 7.59 17.51 9.26
N ASP A 113 8.64 17.55 10.11
CA ASP A 113 8.52 17.90 11.52
C ASP A 113 8.37 19.41 11.77
N GLU A 114 8.56 20.22 10.73
CA GLU A 114 8.51 21.70 10.79
C GLU A 114 7.23 22.29 10.19
N THR A 115 6.30 21.47 9.74
CA THR A 115 5.10 21.96 9.04
C THR A 115 3.89 21.13 9.37
N ASN A 116 2.72 21.64 9.01
CA ASN A 116 1.47 20.88 9.10
C ASN A 116 1.40 19.90 7.93
N ILE A 117 1.22 18.62 8.25
CA ILE A 117 1.10 17.56 7.24
C ILE A 117 -0.24 17.67 6.48
N GLY A 118 -1.25 18.26 7.14
CA GLY A 118 -2.57 18.45 6.53
C GLY A 118 -3.64 17.47 7.02
N PHE A 119 -3.25 16.43 7.75
CA PHE A 119 -4.17 15.46 8.34
C PHE A 119 -3.55 14.79 9.55
N ASN A 120 -4.38 14.11 10.34
CA ASN A 120 -3.93 13.44 11.55
C ASN A 120 -3.22 12.11 11.21
N ILE A 121 -1.97 11.98 11.66
CA ILE A 121 -1.17 10.74 11.46
C ILE A 121 -1.19 9.84 12.70
N ARG A 122 -1.82 10.26 13.79
CA ARG A 122 -1.89 9.51 15.05
C ARG A 122 -3.27 8.87 15.21
N VAL A 123 -3.46 7.77 14.50
CA VAL A 123 -4.75 7.06 14.45
C VAL A 123 -4.65 5.57 14.87
#